data_11bd76d03e2d2ba174cd52b39dfde897
#
_entry.id   11bd76d03e2d2ba174cd52b39dfde897
#
_cell.length_a   1.000
_cell.length_b   1.000
_cell.length_c   1.000
_cell.angle_alpha   90.00
_cell.angle_beta   90.00
_cell.angle_gamma   90.00
#
_symmetry.space_group_name_H-M   'P 1'
#
loop_
_entity.id
_entity.type
_entity.pdbx_description
1 polymer ?
#
loop_
_entity_poly.entity_id
_entity_poly.type
_entity_poly.pdbx_seq_one_letter_code
_entity_poly.pdbx_strand_id
1 'polypeptide(L)'
;IVILGWPGKVGFLDKLLGEKVDLIIKSTDKNLFVCHVEQNLISNKRIVVISPPLAEKEDGFGLWVSKVEKLSSELSIPVLHLGHPDTQGMIAGRKKSGNFTFQPFEDWSNPLSCGDRIKKDDLIILISAHTGYISHIPVLENLPNRLENRFPHHNRIVVYPKQHLADQLLETDDHIFIP
;
A
#
# COMPACT_ATOMS: atom_id res chain seq x y z
N ILE A 1 0.72 14.42 3.84
CA ILE A 1 -0.15 13.24 4.03
C ILE A 1 -1.57 13.73 4.14
N VAL A 2 -2.47 13.03 3.46
CA VAL A 2 -3.92 13.14 3.62
C VAL A 2 -4.41 11.86 4.26
N ILE A 3 -5.27 11.96 5.28
CA ILE A 3 -5.88 10.79 5.95
C ILE A 3 -7.39 10.91 5.83
N LEU A 4 -8.02 9.86 5.29
CA LEU A 4 -9.46 9.73 5.18
C LEU A 4 -9.95 8.56 6.01
N GLY A 5 -11.03 8.76 6.75
CA GLY A 5 -11.77 7.68 7.40
C GLY A 5 -12.68 6.97 6.42
N TRP A 6 -12.73 5.66 6.51
CA TRP A 6 -13.60 4.81 5.72
C TRP A 6 -14.61 4.11 6.63
N PRO A 7 -15.93 4.31 6.46
CA PRO A 7 -16.94 3.79 7.38
C PRO A 7 -17.24 2.28 7.22
N GLY A 8 -16.52 1.55 6.37
CA GLY A 8 -16.66 0.09 6.24
C GLY A 8 -17.99 -0.40 5.64
N LYS A 9 -18.69 0.41 4.88
CA LYS A 9 -19.92 -0.04 4.19
C LYS A 9 -19.60 -0.47 2.78
N VAL A 10 -20.02 -1.69 2.42
CA VAL A 10 -19.95 -2.23 1.04
C VAL A 10 -20.54 -1.20 0.08
N GLY A 11 -19.83 -0.89 -0.99
CA GLY A 11 -20.23 0.12 -1.98
C GLY A 11 -19.86 1.57 -1.62
N PHE A 12 -19.34 1.85 -0.42
CA PHE A 12 -18.85 3.17 -0.08
C PHE A 12 -17.49 3.44 -0.75
N LEU A 13 -16.62 2.43 -0.81
CA LEU A 13 -15.37 2.51 -1.57
C LEU A 13 -15.64 2.69 -3.07
N ASP A 14 -16.63 1.99 -3.64
CA ASP A 14 -16.97 2.15 -5.06
C ASP A 14 -17.43 3.58 -5.39
N LYS A 15 -18.10 4.26 -4.43
CA LYS A 15 -18.47 5.67 -4.57
C LYS A 15 -17.34 6.65 -4.19
N LEU A 16 -16.49 6.29 -3.25
CA LEU A 16 -15.39 7.13 -2.76
C LEU A 16 -14.12 6.96 -3.60
N LEU A 17 -13.82 5.71 -4.03
CA LEU A 17 -12.70 5.39 -4.90
C LEU A 17 -12.98 5.65 -6.38
N GLY A 18 -14.26 5.78 -6.77
CA GLY A 18 -14.64 6.17 -8.12
C GLY A 18 -14.20 7.61 -8.46
N GLU A 19 -15.09 8.56 -8.40
CA GLU A 19 -14.81 9.91 -8.94
C GLU A 19 -14.12 10.86 -7.96
N LYS A 20 -14.43 10.79 -6.66
CA LYS A 20 -13.94 11.79 -5.68
C LYS A 20 -12.52 11.50 -5.18
N VAL A 21 -12.18 10.24 -4.95
CA VAL A 21 -10.81 9.88 -4.55
C VAL A 21 -9.87 9.98 -5.72
N ASP A 22 -10.29 9.63 -6.92
CA ASP A 22 -9.53 9.89 -8.14
C ASP A 22 -9.21 11.38 -8.31
N LEU A 23 -10.18 12.27 -8.02
CA LEU A 23 -9.94 13.71 -8.03
C LEU A 23 -8.94 14.13 -6.94
N ILE A 24 -9.06 13.60 -5.73
CA ILE A 24 -8.13 13.90 -4.63
C ILE A 24 -6.72 13.41 -4.98
N ILE A 25 -6.58 12.19 -5.50
CA ILE A 25 -5.27 11.64 -5.84
C ILE A 25 -4.64 12.40 -7.01
N LYS A 26 -5.41 12.72 -8.06
CA LYS A 26 -4.93 13.52 -9.20
C LYS A 26 -4.62 14.96 -8.83
N SER A 27 -5.25 15.50 -7.79
CA SER A 27 -5.08 16.89 -7.35
C SER A 27 -4.12 17.08 -6.20
N THR A 28 -3.59 15.98 -5.61
CA THR A 28 -2.68 16.05 -4.46
C THR A 28 -1.31 15.48 -4.79
N ASP A 29 -0.26 16.22 -4.41
CA ASP A 29 1.13 15.77 -4.41
C ASP A 29 1.51 15.01 -3.13
N LYS A 30 0.51 14.47 -2.43
CA LYS A 30 0.71 13.85 -1.10
C LYS A 30 0.30 12.39 -1.08
N ASN A 31 0.91 11.63 -0.19
CA ASN A 31 0.44 10.28 0.10
C ASN A 31 -0.94 10.35 0.76
N LEU A 32 -1.87 9.53 0.29
CA LEU A 32 -3.22 9.39 0.83
C LEU A 32 -3.33 8.07 1.60
N PHE A 33 -3.89 8.14 2.80
CA PHE A 33 -4.17 6.99 3.66
C PHE A 33 -5.68 6.90 3.88
N VAL A 34 -6.31 5.84 3.41
CA VAL A 34 -7.73 5.56 3.63
C VAL A 34 -7.83 4.50 4.72
N CYS A 35 -8.33 4.90 5.89
CA CYS A 35 -8.29 4.10 7.10
C CYS A 35 -9.66 3.57 7.50
N HIS A 36 -9.80 2.26 7.65
CA HIS A 36 -10.91 1.60 8.31
C HIS A 36 -10.44 0.99 9.62
N VAL A 37 -10.93 1.55 10.73
CA VAL A 37 -10.58 1.09 12.08
C VAL A 37 -11.84 0.50 12.71
N GLU A 38 -11.94 -0.82 12.72
CA GLU A 38 -13.04 -1.59 13.31
C GLU A 38 -12.82 -1.81 14.81
N GLN A 39 -11.56 -2.03 15.17
CA GLN A 39 -11.16 -2.36 16.54
C GLN A 39 -10.06 -1.41 17.00
N ASN A 40 -9.85 -1.34 18.32
CA ASN A 40 -8.72 -0.59 18.86
C ASN A 40 -7.40 -1.09 18.24
N LEU A 41 -6.59 -0.19 17.67
CA LEU A 41 -5.32 -0.53 17.02
C LEU A 41 -4.35 -1.25 17.96
N ILE A 42 -4.42 -1.01 19.28
CA ILE A 42 -3.58 -1.68 20.28
C ILE A 42 -3.86 -3.18 20.35
N SER A 43 -5.04 -3.65 19.92
CA SER A 43 -5.37 -5.08 19.87
C SER A 43 -4.64 -5.84 18.77
N ASN A 44 -4.11 -5.15 17.77
CA ASN A 44 -3.36 -5.78 16.69
C ASN A 44 -2.02 -6.34 17.19
N LYS A 45 -1.61 -7.47 16.64
CA LYS A 45 -0.37 -8.18 17.02
C LYS A 45 0.72 -8.09 15.95
N ARG A 46 0.36 -7.70 14.74
CA ARG A 46 1.27 -7.57 13.61
C ARG A 46 0.66 -6.63 12.56
N ILE A 47 1.50 -5.95 11.81
CA ILE A 47 1.12 -5.26 10.57
C ILE A 47 1.46 -6.19 9.40
N VAL A 48 0.51 -6.39 8.48
CA VAL A 48 0.75 -7.06 7.19
C VAL A 48 0.65 -6.01 6.09
N VAL A 49 1.78 -5.74 5.43
CA VAL A 49 1.84 -4.82 4.29
C VAL A 49 1.82 -5.63 3.00
N ILE A 50 0.90 -5.32 2.10
CA ILE A 50 0.80 -5.90 0.77
C ILE A 50 1.12 -4.79 -0.23
N SER A 51 2.15 -4.95 -1.06
CA SER A 51 2.52 -3.95 -2.06
C SER A 51 2.66 -4.55 -3.46
N PRO A 52 2.18 -3.85 -4.51
CA PRO A 52 2.35 -4.28 -5.89
C PRO A 52 3.83 -4.21 -6.32
N PRO A 53 4.19 -4.86 -7.45
CA PRO A 53 5.47 -4.64 -8.09
C PRO A 53 5.69 -3.16 -8.41
N LEU A 54 6.93 -2.71 -8.43
CA LEU A 54 7.34 -1.33 -8.71
C LEU A 54 6.85 -0.28 -7.69
N ALA A 55 6.29 -0.70 -6.55
CA ALA A 55 5.90 0.22 -5.49
C ALA A 55 7.10 1.05 -4.97
N GLU A 56 8.32 0.52 -5.06
CA GLU A 56 9.57 1.20 -4.71
C GLU A 56 9.95 2.33 -5.68
N LYS A 57 9.35 2.36 -6.86
CA LYS A 57 9.57 3.41 -7.87
C LYS A 57 8.67 4.63 -7.70
N GLU A 58 7.64 4.54 -6.88
CA GLU A 58 6.75 5.67 -6.62
C GLU A 58 7.43 6.70 -5.70
N ASP A 59 7.23 8.00 -5.96
CA ASP A 59 7.75 9.11 -5.16
C ASP A 59 7.41 8.99 -3.68
N GLY A 60 6.23 8.48 -3.39
CA GLY A 60 5.71 8.29 -2.05
C GLY A 60 6.29 7.11 -1.28
N PHE A 61 7.12 6.26 -1.93
CA PHE A 61 7.67 5.05 -1.33
C PHE A 61 8.32 5.29 0.03
N GLY A 62 9.31 6.19 0.06
CA GLY A 62 10.06 6.47 1.29
C GLY A 62 9.19 6.96 2.44
N LEU A 63 8.11 7.68 2.11
CA LEU A 63 7.21 8.22 3.12
C LEU A 63 6.30 7.15 3.70
N TRP A 64 5.65 6.31 2.88
CA TRP A 64 4.78 5.26 3.42
C TRP A 64 5.57 4.23 4.22
N VAL A 65 6.77 3.83 3.78
CA VAL A 65 7.65 2.93 4.57
C VAL A 65 7.94 3.53 5.94
N SER A 66 8.35 4.80 5.99
CA SER A 66 8.64 5.50 7.26
C SER A 66 7.41 5.59 8.18
N LYS A 67 6.19 5.71 7.61
CA LYS A 67 4.96 5.75 8.42
C LYS A 67 4.59 4.38 8.97
N VAL A 68 4.80 3.31 8.19
CA VAL A 68 4.63 1.93 8.67
C VAL A 68 5.64 1.61 9.78
N GLU A 69 6.91 1.98 9.61
CA GLU A 69 7.95 1.85 10.64
C GLU A 69 7.54 2.54 11.95
N LYS A 70 7.07 3.80 11.83
CA LYS A 70 6.62 4.56 12.99
C LYS A 70 5.44 3.90 13.67
N LEU A 71 4.43 3.47 12.92
CA LEU A 71 3.26 2.79 13.46
C LEU A 71 3.62 1.48 14.16
N SER A 72 4.51 0.68 13.54
CA SER A 72 5.06 -0.55 14.15
C SER A 72 5.75 -0.26 15.48
N SER A 73 6.56 0.80 15.54
CA SER A 73 7.27 1.21 16.76
C SER A 73 6.31 1.68 17.85
N GLU A 74 5.31 2.51 17.52
CA GLU A 74 4.33 3.05 18.46
C GLU A 74 3.43 1.95 19.04
N LEU A 75 3.05 0.97 18.22
CA LEU A 75 2.24 -0.18 18.66
C LEU A 75 3.10 -1.31 19.23
N SER A 76 4.43 -1.25 19.11
CA SER A 76 5.39 -2.31 19.51
C SER A 76 5.07 -3.66 18.89
N ILE A 77 4.66 -3.69 17.60
CA ILE A 77 4.31 -4.91 16.86
C ILE A 77 5.17 -5.06 15.59
N PRO A 78 5.48 -6.31 15.16
CA PRO A 78 6.28 -6.56 13.96
C PRO A 78 5.51 -6.27 12.69
N VAL A 79 6.25 -6.12 11.58
CA VAL A 79 5.73 -5.95 10.23
C VAL A 79 6.08 -7.17 9.39
N LEU A 80 5.09 -7.74 8.71
CA LEU A 80 5.27 -8.69 7.61
C LEU A 80 5.00 -7.97 6.30
N HIS A 81 5.97 -7.94 5.41
CA HIS A 81 5.80 -7.39 4.07
C HIS A 81 5.63 -8.51 3.04
N LEU A 82 4.54 -8.46 2.29
CA LEU A 82 4.20 -9.33 1.17
C LEU A 82 4.30 -8.51 -0.13
N GLY A 83 5.23 -8.84 -1.01
CA GLY A 83 5.43 -8.10 -2.25
C GLY A 83 6.63 -8.61 -3.04
N HIS A 84 6.97 -7.87 -4.10
CA HIS A 84 8.07 -8.22 -4.97
C HIS A 84 9.44 -8.14 -4.25
N PRO A 85 10.39 -9.06 -4.56
CA PRO A 85 11.73 -9.04 -3.95
C PRO A 85 12.47 -7.71 -4.07
N ASP A 86 12.33 -6.99 -5.19
CA ASP A 86 12.99 -5.68 -5.38
C ASP A 86 12.46 -4.64 -4.39
N THR A 87 11.13 -4.58 -4.21
CA THR A 87 10.52 -3.70 -3.19
C THR A 87 11.03 -4.06 -1.78
N GLN A 88 11.14 -5.37 -1.50
CA GLN A 88 11.66 -5.87 -0.21
C GLN A 88 13.12 -5.47 0.00
N GLY A 89 13.95 -5.60 -1.03
CA GLY A 89 15.35 -5.17 -1.01
C GLY A 89 15.50 -3.68 -0.72
N MET A 90 14.66 -2.85 -1.34
CA MET A 90 14.63 -1.40 -1.10
C MET A 90 14.19 -1.03 0.33
N ILE A 91 13.22 -1.75 0.90
CA ILE A 91 12.81 -1.57 2.30
C ILE A 91 13.96 -1.99 3.23
N ALA A 92 14.54 -3.19 3.02
CA ALA A 92 15.61 -3.74 3.84
C ALA A 92 16.87 -2.86 3.86
N GLY A 93 17.17 -2.17 2.76
CA GLY A 93 18.30 -1.23 2.65
C GLY A 93 18.14 0.03 3.51
N ARG A 94 16.99 0.29 4.09
CA ARG A 94 16.76 1.44 4.98
C ARG A 94 17.25 1.14 6.40
N LYS A 95 17.98 2.06 6.99
CA LYS A 95 18.66 1.89 8.32
C LYS A 95 17.71 1.60 9.50
N LYS A 96 16.39 1.79 9.33
CA LYS A 96 15.37 1.66 10.40
C LYS A 96 14.46 0.46 10.24
N SER A 97 14.68 -0.43 9.27
CA SER A 97 13.79 -1.54 8.95
C SER A 97 13.81 -2.73 9.92
N GLY A 98 14.35 -2.57 11.13
CA GLY A 98 14.58 -3.67 12.09
C GLY A 98 13.37 -4.53 12.49
N ASN A 99 12.15 -4.04 12.30
CA ASN A 99 10.92 -4.76 12.64
C ASN A 99 10.25 -5.46 11.45
N PHE A 100 10.84 -5.37 10.25
CA PHE A 100 10.29 -5.98 9.05
C PHE A 100 10.76 -7.42 8.89
N THR A 101 9.81 -8.28 8.55
CA THR A 101 10.04 -9.61 7.97
C THR A 101 9.47 -9.61 6.55
N PHE A 102 10.09 -10.37 5.65
CA PHE A 102 9.79 -10.36 4.23
C PHE A 102 9.36 -11.73 3.75
N GLN A 103 8.28 -11.80 3.00
CA GLN A 103 7.86 -12.98 2.26
C GLN A 103 7.53 -12.57 0.84
N PRO A 104 8.18 -13.13 -0.18
CA PRO A 104 7.88 -12.83 -1.57
C PRO A 104 6.42 -13.13 -1.91
N PHE A 105 5.82 -12.22 -2.68
CA PHE A 105 4.48 -12.37 -3.21
C PHE A 105 4.41 -11.75 -4.61
N GLU A 106 4.18 -12.60 -5.62
CA GLU A 106 4.20 -12.22 -7.03
C GLU A 106 2.94 -12.67 -7.79
N ASP A 107 2.08 -13.50 -7.16
CA ASP A 107 0.85 -13.98 -7.80
C ASP A 107 -0.28 -12.92 -7.75
N TRP A 108 -0.14 -11.91 -8.57
CA TRP A 108 -1.12 -10.85 -8.72
C TRP A 108 -2.32 -11.24 -9.58
N SER A 109 -2.31 -12.41 -10.23
CA SER A 109 -3.50 -12.99 -10.86
C SER A 109 -4.51 -13.43 -9.80
N ASN A 110 -4.03 -13.88 -8.63
CA ASN A 110 -4.84 -14.21 -7.47
C ASN A 110 -4.30 -13.53 -6.18
N PRO A 111 -4.48 -12.22 -6.03
CA PRO A 111 -3.90 -11.47 -4.91
C PRO A 111 -4.40 -11.90 -3.53
N LEU A 112 -5.57 -12.57 -3.46
CA LEU A 112 -6.08 -13.12 -2.19
C LEU A 112 -5.43 -14.46 -1.80
N SER A 113 -4.57 -15.06 -2.64
CA SER A 113 -3.75 -16.23 -2.25
C SER A 113 -2.80 -15.91 -1.11
N CYS A 114 -2.47 -14.64 -0.89
CA CYS A 114 -1.74 -14.21 0.32
C CYS A 114 -2.56 -14.31 1.61
N GLY A 115 -3.88 -14.54 1.51
CA GLY A 115 -4.81 -14.53 2.66
C GLY A 115 -4.47 -15.54 3.75
N ASP A 116 -3.88 -16.68 3.39
CA ASP A 116 -3.46 -17.71 4.37
C ASP A 116 -2.30 -17.23 5.27
N ARG A 117 -1.62 -16.15 4.87
CA ARG A 117 -0.56 -15.50 5.64
C ARG A 117 -1.08 -14.43 6.60
N ILE A 118 -2.37 -14.05 6.48
CA ILE A 118 -3.03 -13.03 7.30
C ILE A 118 -3.71 -13.72 8.49
N LYS A 119 -3.39 -13.25 9.69
CA LYS A 119 -3.94 -13.77 10.95
C LYS A 119 -5.04 -12.85 11.47
N LYS A 120 -5.91 -13.39 12.33
CA LYS A 120 -7.07 -12.70 12.90
C LYS A 120 -6.75 -11.33 13.52
N ASP A 121 -5.60 -11.20 14.16
CA ASP A 121 -5.22 -9.99 14.90
C ASP A 121 -4.22 -9.12 14.11
N ASP A 122 -4.17 -9.26 12.78
CA ASP A 122 -3.32 -8.44 11.92
C ASP A 122 -4.01 -7.10 11.55
N LEU A 123 -3.24 -6.04 11.49
CA LEU A 123 -3.58 -4.81 10.78
C LEU A 123 -3.14 -4.95 9.33
N ILE A 124 -4.07 -4.86 8.39
CA ILE A 124 -3.77 -4.99 6.95
C ILE A 124 -3.50 -3.60 6.37
N ILE A 125 -2.35 -3.43 5.72
CA ILE A 125 -2.00 -2.24 4.94
C ILE A 125 -1.81 -2.65 3.48
N LEU A 126 -2.66 -2.14 2.59
CA LEU A 126 -2.54 -2.32 1.15
C LEU A 126 -1.91 -1.08 0.54
N ILE A 127 -0.79 -1.24 -0.16
CA ILE A 127 -0.25 -0.20 -1.03
C ILE A 127 -0.93 -0.34 -2.39
N SER A 128 -1.55 0.72 -2.87
CA SER A 128 -2.34 0.73 -4.09
C SER A 128 -1.88 1.83 -5.05
N ALA A 129 -2.24 1.69 -6.31
CA ALA A 129 -1.95 2.66 -7.35
C ALA A 129 -3.15 2.81 -8.29
N HIS A 130 -3.27 3.98 -8.92
CA HIS A 130 -4.28 4.23 -9.95
C HIS A 130 -3.76 3.97 -11.35
N THR A 131 -4.69 3.82 -12.28
CA THR A 131 -4.40 3.72 -13.71
C THR A 131 -3.52 4.89 -14.18
N GLY A 132 -2.47 4.57 -14.95
CA GLY A 132 -1.50 5.53 -15.45
C GLY A 132 -0.28 5.75 -14.55
N TYR A 133 -0.20 5.10 -13.38
CA TYR A 133 0.97 5.16 -12.50
C TYR A 133 1.81 3.88 -12.58
N ILE A 134 3.12 3.99 -12.25
CA ILE A 134 4.09 2.93 -12.54
C ILE A 134 3.82 1.61 -11.81
N SER A 135 3.34 1.67 -10.58
CA SER A 135 3.01 0.48 -9.78
C SER A 135 1.58 -0.02 -9.96
N HIS A 136 0.83 0.57 -10.92
CA HIS A 136 -0.54 0.15 -11.19
C HIS A 136 -0.60 -1.21 -11.87
N ILE A 137 -1.46 -2.06 -11.32
CA ILE A 137 -1.91 -3.31 -11.94
C ILE A 137 -3.44 -3.38 -11.84
N PRO A 138 -4.17 -3.87 -12.86
CA PRO A 138 -5.64 -3.75 -12.92
C PRO A 138 -6.37 -4.33 -11.71
N VAL A 139 -5.81 -5.36 -11.09
CA VAL A 139 -6.43 -6.01 -9.92
C VAL A 139 -6.53 -5.08 -8.70
N LEU A 140 -5.69 -4.03 -8.60
CA LEU A 140 -5.71 -3.07 -7.49
C LEU A 140 -7.02 -2.27 -7.42
N GLU A 141 -7.70 -2.07 -8.55
CA GLU A 141 -8.96 -1.32 -8.59
C GLU A 141 -10.03 -1.95 -7.71
N ASN A 142 -10.08 -3.28 -7.63
CA ASN A 142 -11.07 -4.02 -6.86
C ASN A 142 -10.50 -4.68 -5.60
N LEU A 143 -9.19 -4.66 -5.41
CA LEU A 143 -8.54 -5.37 -4.30
C LEU A 143 -8.97 -4.86 -2.92
N PRO A 144 -9.15 -3.54 -2.68
CA PRO A 144 -9.66 -3.05 -1.40
C PRO A 144 -11.00 -3.67 -1.00
N ASN A 145 -11.96 -3.72 -1.94
CA ASN A 145 -13.28 -4.34 -1.72
C ASN A 145 -13.17 -5.86 -1.49
N ARG A 146 -12.30 -6.54 -2.23
CA ARG A 146 -12.07 -7.98 -2.05
C ARG A 146 -11.44 -8.29 -0.69
N LEU A 147 -10.53 -7.45 -0.21
CA LEU A 147 -9.94 -7.57 1.13
C LEU A 147 -10.99 -7.30 2.22
N GLU A 148 -11.86 -6.31 2.03
CA GLU A 148 -12.97 -6.06 2.95
C GLU A 148 -13.88 -7.28 3.09
N ASN A 149 -14.31 -7.85 1.98
CA ASN A 149 -15.17 -9.03 1.97
C ASN A 149 -14.48 -10.26 2.60
N ARG A 150 -13.19 -10.44 2.39
CA ARG A 150 -12.44 -11.58 2.91
C ARG A 150 -12.09 -11.43 4.40
N PHE A 151 -11.84 -10.19 4.84
CA PHE A 151 -11.35 -9.85 6.18
C PHE A 151 -12.20 -8.75 6.83
N PRO A 152 -13.54 -8.95 7.00
CA PRO A 152 -14.48 -7.89 7.39
C PRO A 152 -14.18 -7.28 8.75
N HIS A 153 -13.56 -8.03 9.67
CA HIS A 153 -13.29 -7.60 11.05
C HIS A 153 -11.86 -7.13 11.29
N HIS A 154 -11.06 -6.94 10.23
CA HIS A 154 -9.70 -6.44 10.36
C HIS A 154 -9.66 -4.92 10.26
N ASN A 155 -8.79 -4.30 11.04
CA ASN A 155 -8.35 -2.95 10.77
C ASN A 155 -7.59 -2.93 9.44
N ARG A 156 -7.91 -1.96 8.57
CA ARG A 156 -7.35 -1.85 7.22
C ARG A 156 -6.96 -0.43 6.90
N ILE A 157 -5.87 -0.29 6.19
CA ILE A 157 -5.41 0.97 5.63
C ILE A 157 -5.07 0.74 4.16
N VAL A 158 -5.67 1.51 3.26
CA VAL A 158 -5.24 1.58 1.87
C VAL A 158 -4.40 2.83 1.70
N VAL A 159 -3.18 2.65 1.19
CA VAL A 159 -2.24 3.73 0.96
C VAL A 159 -2.09 3.94 -0.53
N TYR A 160 -2.37 5.15 -0.97
CA TYR A 160 -2.01 5.64 -2.30
C TYR A 160 -0.79 6.55 -2.13
N PRO A 161 0.41 6.08 -2.44
CA PRO A 161 1.61 6.89 -2.39
C PRO A 161 1.48 8.08 -3.34
N LYS A 162 2.24 9.15 -3.12
CA LYS A 162 2.52 10.10 -4.20
C LYS A 162 3.12 9.29 -5.36
N GLN A 163 2.56 9.40 -6.54
CA GLN A 163 2.82 8.48 -7.65
C GLN A 163 3.43 9.21 -8.84
N HIS A 164 4.28 8.51 -9.59
CA HIS A 164 4.76 8.94 -10.90
C HIS A 164 3.82 8.47 -12.01
N LEU A 165 3.53 9.34 -12.96
CA LEU A 165 2.94 8.94 -14.23
C LEU A 165 3.93 8.07 -14.99
N ALA A 166 3.48 6.92 -15.52
CA ALA A 166 4.33 5.98 -16.24
C ALA A 166 5.08 6.64 -17.42
N ASP A 167 4.45 7.59 -18.10
CA ASP A 167 5.04 8.31 -19.24
C ASP A 167 6.20 9.24 -18.86
N GLN A 168 6.28 9.71 -17.62
CA GLN A 168 7.37 10.59 -17.17
C GLN A 168 8.70 9.87 -16.99
N LEU A 169 8.71 8.55 -16.90
CA LEU A 169 9.94 7.76 -16.77
C LEU A 169 10.64 7.52 -18.10
N LEU A 170 9.88 7.57 -19.21
CA LEU A 170 10.45 7.42 -20.55
C LEU A 170 11.24 8.66 -20.98
N GLU A 171 10.93 9.84 -20.42
CA GLU A 171 11.63 11.11 -20.73
C GLU A 171 12.94 11.30 -19.95
N THR A 172 13.17 10.59 -18.85
CA THR A 172 14.37 10.75 -18.02
C THR A 172 15.55 9.91 -18.46
N ASP A 173 15.34 8.85 -19.29
CA ASP A 173 16.42 8.00 -19.81
C ASP A 173 17.08 8.53 -21.10
N ASP A 174 16.50 9.54 -21.76
CA ASP A 174 17.02 10.09 -23.03
C ASP A 174 18.14 11.15 -22.86
N HIS A 175 18.61 11.44 -21.66
CA HIS A 175 19.72 12.34 -21.41
C HIS A 175 21.03 11.60 -21.10
N ILE A 176 21.38 10.60 -21.90
CA ILE A 176 22.77 10.14 -21.95
C ILE A 176 23.50 11.02 -22.98
N PHE A 177 24.15 12.05 -22.48
CA PHE A 177 25.18 12.80 -23.23
C PHE A 177 26.35 11.85 -23.47
N ILE A 178 26.54 11.46 -24.72
CA ILE A 178 27.79 10.86 -25.18
C ILE A 178 28.70 12.02 -25.59
N PRO A 179 29.91 12.16 -25.02
CA PRO A 179 30.85 13.19 -25.37
C PRO A 179 31.46 12.99 -26.75
#